data_e65a4ecb6359caa1a30e9bede38ef79e
#
_entry.id   e65a4ecb6359caa1a30e9bede38ef79e
#
_cell.length_a   1.000
_cell.length_b   1.000
_cell.length_c   1.000
_cell.angle_alpha   90.00
_cell.angle_beta   90.00
_cell.angle_gamma   90.00
#
_symmetry.space_group_name_H-M   'P 1'
#
loop_
_entity.id
_entity.type
_entity.pdbx_description
1 polymer ?
#
loop_
_entity_poly.entity_id
_entity_poly.type
_entity_poly.pdbx_seq_one_letter_code
_entity_poly.pdbx_strand_id
1 'polypeptide(L)'
;MWRAASGVVDGRMTIGDLVLVNAFLIQLYIPLNFLGVVYREIRQALADIERMFDLLKENREIADSPDARDLPGGALRVDFAAVDFAYEPDRAILHDLNFSIATGSTVAAVGRSGAGKSTLARLLYRFYDVTGGAIRINGHDLRSLKQGSLRAAIGIVPQDTVLFNDSIFYNINYGRPDASREEV
;
A
#
# COMPACT_ATOMS: atom_id res chain seq x y z
N MET A 1 -3.34 54.99 -12.11
CA MET A 1 -2.77 56.03 -11.23
C MET A 1 -2.11 57.17 -12.05
N TRP A 2 -1.11 56.92 -12.92
CA TRP A 2 -0.42 57.93 -13.69
C TRP A 2 -1.35 58.90 -14.44
N ARG A 3 -2.33 58.42 -15.21
CA ARG A 3 -3.28 59.23 -15.96
C ARG A 3 -4.21 60.09 -15.07
N ALA A 4 -4.59 59.56 -13.89
CA ALA A 4 -5.38 60.33 -12.92
C ALA A 4 -4.54 61.43 -12.29
N ALA A 5 -3.27 61.16 -11.94
CA ALA A 5 -2.36 62.20 -11.43
C ALA A 5 -2.11 63.31 -12.44
N SER A 6 -1.84 63.00 -13.72
CA SER A 6 -1.72 63.99 -14.79
C SER A 6 -3.02 64.79 -14.95
N GLY A 7 -4.19 64.17 -14.86
CA GLY A 7 -5.48 64.89 -14.96
C GLY A 7 -5.69 65.91 -13.85
N VAL A 8 -5.18 65.65 -12.64
CA VAL A 8 -5.22 66.60 -11.52
C VAL A 8 -4.25 67.80 -11.79
N VAL A 9 -3.04 67.49 -12.27
CA VAL A 9 -2.05 68.57 -12.60
C VAL A 9 -2.56 69.44 -13.71
N ASP A 10 -3.24 68.86 -14.73
CA ASP A 10 -3.82 69.59 -15.86
C ASP A 10 -5.16 70.31 -15.51
N GLY A 11 -5.60 70.22 -14.27
CA GLY A 11 -6.86 70.81 -13.81
C GLY A 11 -8.16 70.16 -14.36
N ARG A 12 -8.04 68.99 -14.98
CA ARG A 12 -9.15 68.25 -15.56
C ARG A 12 -9.85 67.29 -14.56
N MET A 13 -9.15 67.02 -13.43
CA MET A 13 -9.66 66.17 -12.36
C MET A 13 -9.38 66.81 -11.00
N THR A 14 -10.23 66.53 -10.03
CA THR A 14 -10.05 66.93 -8.64
C THR A 14 -9.15 65.95 -7.86
N ILE A 15 -8.64 66.38 -6.72
CA ILE A 15 -7.91 65.47 -5.78
C ILE A 15 -8.85 64.36 -5.31
N GLY A 16 -10.18 64.67 -5.14
CA GLY A 16 -11.20 63.67 -4.81
C GLY A 16 -11.33 62.59 -5.86
N ASP A 17 -11.25 62.91 -7.15
CA ASP A 17 -11.26 61.95 -8.24
C ASP A 17 -10.05 61.02 -8.23
N LEU A 18 -8.87 61.55 -7.86
CA LEU A 18 -7.65 60.76 -7.72
C LEU A 18 -7.77 59.73 -6.58
N VAL A 19 -8.34 60.14 -5.43
CA VAL A 19 -8.60 59.24 -4.29
C VAL A 19 -9.64 58.19 -4.68
N LEU A 20 -10.71 58.58 -5.38
CA LEU A 20 -11.75 57.66 -5.88
C LEU A 20 -11.17 56.60 -6.81
N VAL A 21 -10.37 57.01 -7.79
CA VAL A 21 -9.68 56.07 -8.72
C VAL A 21 -8.77 55.08 -7.95
N ASN A 22 -8.06 55.58 -6.93
CA ASN A 22 -7.23 54.72 -6.09
C ASN A 22 -8.08 53.69 -5.31
N ALA A 23 -9.20 54.13 -4.71
CA ALA A 23 -10.09 53.27 -3.97
C ALA A 23 -10.69 52.16 -4.87
N PHE A 24 -11.12 52.53 -6.09
CA PHE A 24 -11.63 51.56 -7.05
C PHE A 24 -10.56 50.55 -7.52
N LEU A 25 -9.33 50.99 -7.73
CA LEU A 25 -8.21 50.11 -8.08
C LEU A 25 -7.96 49.08 -6.98
N ILE A 26 -7.97 49.49 -5.70
CA ILE A 26 -7.81 48.59 -4.57
C ILE A 26 -8.99 47.60 -4.50
N GLN A 27 -10.24 48.11 -4.63
CA GLN A 27 -11.42 47.26 -4.63
C GLN A 27 -11.42 46.22 -5.77
N LEU A 28 -10.89 46.55 -6.93
CA LEU A 28 -10.80 45.65 -8.08
C LEU A 28 -9.66 44.65 -7.93
N TYR A 29 -8.60 45.03 -7.22
CA TYR A 29 -7.44 44.15 -6.98
C TYR A 29 -7.79 42.98 -6.02
N ILE A 30 -8.65 43.20 -5.03
CA ILE A 30 -9.03 42.21 -4.05
C ILE A 30 -9.66 40.95 -4.72
N PRO A 31 -10.73 41.08 -5.54
CA PRO A 31 -11.31 39.90 -6.22
C PRO A 31 -10.37 39.28 -7.23
N LEU A 32 -9.49 40.06 -7.89
CA LEU A 32 -8.49 39.51 -8.81
C LEU A 32 -7.48 38.64 -8.10
N ASN A 33 -7.03 39.04 -6.92
CA ASN A 33 -6.12 38.26 -6.09
C ASN A 33 -6.80 36.96 -5.63
N PHE A 34 -8.09 37.02 -5.25
CA PHE A 34 -8.89 35.87 -4.88
C PHE A 34 -8.99 34.84 -6.02
N LEU A 35 -9.19 35.27 -7.27
CA LEU A 35 -9.18 34.39 -8.43
C LEU A 35 -7.85 33.62 -8.57
N GLY A 36 -6.73 34.27 -8.25
CA GLY A 36 -5.42 33.61 -8.24
C GLY A 36 -5.31 32.53 -7.18
N VAL A 37 -5.93 32.71 -6.01
CA VAL A 37 -6.00 31.68 -4.95
C VAL A 37 -6.86 30.50 -5.42
N VAL A 38 -8.08 30.77 -5.89
CA VAL A 38 -9.00 29.74 -6.39
C VAL A 38 -8.37 28.91 -7.52
N TYR A 39 -7.67 29.56 -8.45
CA TYR A 39 -6.95 28.83 -9.50
C TYR A 39 -5.92 27.84 -8.96
N ARG A 40 -5.14 28.26 -7.94
CA ARG A 40 -4.16 27.36 -7.30
C ARG A 40 -4.83 26.19 -6.58
N GLU A 41 -5.93 26.45 -5.86
CA GLU A 41 -6.69 25.41 -5.16
C GLU A 41 -7.29 24.39 -6.14
N ILE A 42 -7.86 24.84 -7.26
CA ILE A 42 -8.36 23.94 -8.31
C ILE A 42 -7.21 23.09 -8.87
N ARG A 43 -6.07 23.68 -9.17
CA ARG A 43 -4.90 22.95 -9.68
C ARG A 43 -4.41 21.90 -8.66
N GLN A 44 -4.38 22.24 -7.39
CA GLN A 44 -3.98 21.33 -6.33
C GLN A 44 -4.99 20.18 -6.21
N ALA A 45 -6.28 20.49 -6.17
CA ALA A 45 -7.33 19.47 -6.10
C ALA A 45 -7.29 18.49 -7.29
N LEU A 46 -7.03 18.98 -8.51
CA LEU A 46 -6.87 18.12 -9.68
C LEU A 46 -5.66 17.20 -9.56
N ALA A 47 -4.52 17.70 -9.05
CA ALA A 47 -3.33 16.87 -8.83
C ALA A 47 -3.56 15.80 -7.75
N ASP A 48 -4.31 16.12 -6.70
CA ASP A 48 -4.64 15.16 -5.65
C ASP A 48 -5.62 14.08 -6.15
N ILE A 49 -6.58 14.45 -6.98
CA ILE A 49 -7.49 13.51 -7.66
C ILE A 49 -6.69 12.58 -8.60
N GLU A 50 -5.75 13.11 -9.37
CA GLU A 50 -4.89 12.32 -10.25
C GLU A 50 -4.10 11.26 -9.45
N ARG A 51 -3.47 11.66 -8.34
CA ARG A 51 -2.76 10.72 -7.44
C ARG A 51 -3.69 9.65 -6.87
N MET A 52 -4.91 10.02 -6.51
CA MET A 52 -5.91 9.06 -6.02
C MET A 52 -6.27 8.02 -7.10
N PHE A 53 -6.47 8.46 -8.34
CA PHE A 53 -6.74 7.54 -9.46
C PHE A 53 -5.53 6.68 -9.81
N ASP A 54 -4.31 7.19 -9.68
CA ASP A 54 -3.09 6.41 -9.90
C ASP A 54 -2.96 5.29 -8.86
N LEU A 55 -3.28 5.56 -7.58
CA LEU A 55 -3.36 4.52 -6.55
C LEU A 55 -4.40 3.43 -6.88
N LEU A 56 -5.53 3.80 -7.47
CA LEU A 56 -6.55 2.83 -7.89
C LEU A 56 -6.13 1.99 -9.11
N LYS A 57 -5.21 2.50 -9.92
CA LYS A 57 -4.64 1.77 -11.07
C LYS A 57 -3.48 0.87 -10.69
N GLU A 58 -2.94 1.02 -9.46
CA GLU A 58 -1.84 0.18 -8.99
C GLU A 58 -2.21 -1.30 -9.10
N ASN A 59 -1.48 -2.03 -9.90
CA ASN A 59 -1.72 -3.44 -10.10
C ASN A 59 -1.21 -4.23 -8.89
N ARG A 60 -1.97 -5.21 -8.44
CA ARG A 60 -1.52 -6.15 -7.42
C ARG A 60 -0.38 -6.98 -8.01
N GLU A 61 0.80 -6.93 -7.41
CA GLU A 61 1.96 -7.74 -7.82
C GLU A 61 1.61 -9.24 -7.77
N ILE A 62 0.88 -9.65 -6.72
CA ILE A 62 0.42 -11.03 -6.55
C ILE A 62 -1.10 -11.05 -6.62
N ALA A 63 -1.63 -11.59 -7.70
CA ALA A 63 -3.06 -11.81 -7.92
C ALA A 63 -3.37 -13.31 -8.05
N ASP A 64 -4.59 -13.67 -7.72
CA ASP A 64 -5.06 -15.04 -7.97
C ASP A 64 -5.24 -15.23 -9.47
N SER A 65 -4.78 -16.38 -9.99
CA SER A 65 -5.08 -16.79 -11.37
C SER A 65 -6.60 -16.97 -11.53
N PRO A 66 -7.16 -16.68 -12.71
CA PRO A 66 -8.57 -16.99 -12.99
C PRO A 66 -8.97 -18.43 -12.69
N ASP A 67 -8.03 -19.37 -12.85
CA ASP A 67 -8.21 -20.80 -12.59
C ASP A 67 -7.77 -21.22 -11.17
N ALA A 68 -7.47 -20.27 -10.27
CA ALA A 68 -7.03 -20.57 -8.92
C ALA A 68 -8.10 -21.33 -8.12
N ARG A 69 -7.65 -22.38 -7.43
CA ARG A 69 -8.51 -23.29 -6.67
C ARG A 69 -8.33 -23.06 -5.17
N ASP A 70 -9.33 -23.46 -4.39
CA ASP A 70 -9.18 -23.47 -2.95
C ASP A 70 -8.21 -24.58 -2.53
N LEU A 71 -7.44 -24.33 -1.48
CA LEU A 71 -6.55 -25.34 -0.89
C LEU A 71 -7.40 -26.49 -0.34
N PRO A 72 -7.16 -27.75 -0.77
CA PRO A 72 -7.86 -28.89 -0.19
C PRO A 72 -7.62 -28.98 1.32
N GLY A 73 -8.70 -29.15 2.08
CA GLY A 73 -8.61 -29.34 3.52
C GLY A 73 -7.90 -30.63 3.91
N GLY A 74 -7.50 -30.74 5.18
CA GLY A 74 -6.89 -31.94 5.75
C GLY A 74 -5.41 -31.76 6.10
N ALA A 75 -4.72 -32.89 6.21
CA ALA A 75 -3.28 -32.89 6.55
C ALA A 75 -2.42 -32.34 5.42
N LEU A 76 -1.59 -31.36 5.73
CA LEU A 76 -0.81 -30.62 4.74
C LEU A 76 0.65 -31.08 4.73
N ARG A 77 1.17 -31.31 3.54
CA ARG A 77 2.58 -31.49 3.24
C ARG A 77 3.05 -30.29 2.41
N VAL A 78 4.23 -29.76 2.72
CA VAL A 78 4.83 -28.66 1.97
C VAL A 78 6.12 -29.12 1.31
N ASP A 79 6.27 -28.85 0.02
CA ASP A 79 7.47 -29.20 -0.75
C ASP A 79 8.03 -27.93 -1.40
N PHE A 80 9.32 -27.66 -1.16
CA PHE A 80 10.12 -26.67 -1.87
C PHE A 80 10.92 -27.41 -2.93
N ALA A 81 10.72 -27.08 -4.20
CA ALA A 81 11.34 -27.77 -5.33
C ALA A 81 12.11 -26.78 -6.19
N ALA A 82 13.43 -26.84 -6.13
CA ALA A 82 14.38 -26.00 -6.86
C ALA A 82 14.03 -24.50 -6.72
N VAL A 83 13.74 -24.05 -5.50
CA VAL A 83 13.25 -22.70 -5.26
C VAL A 83 14.37 -21.68 -5.33
N ASP A 84 14.27 -20.76 -6.29
CA ASP A 84 15.06 -19.53 -6.38
C ASP A 84 14.20 -18.34 -6.00
N PHE A 85 14.80 -17.38 -5.30
CA PHE A 85 14.13 -16.15 -4.96
C PHE A 85 15.08 -14.96 -4.79
N ALA A 86 14.65 -13.81 -5.30
CA ALA A 86 15.30 -12.52 -5.13
C ALA A 86 14.23 -11.44 -4.91
N TYR A 87 14.46 -10.49 -3.99
CA TYR A 87 13.62 -9.29 -3.87
C TYR A 87 13.93 -8.27 -4.98
N GLU A 88 15.20 -8.22 -5.38
CA GLU A 88 15.71 -7.40 -6.48
C GLU A 88 16.46 -8.32 -7.45
N PRO A 89 16.38 -8.10 -8.76
CA PRO A 89 16.97 -9.00 -9.76
C PRO A 89 18.46 -9.31 -9.53
N ASP A 90 19.20 -8.32 -9.00
CA ASP A 90 20.65 -8.41 -8.80
C ASP A 90 21.07 -9.07 -7.48
N ARG A 91 20.11 -9.39 -6.59
CA ARG A 91 20.41 -9.95 -5.27
C ARG A 91 19.56 -11.17 -4.95
N ALA A 92 20.03 -12.31 -5.38
CA ALA A 92 19.39 -13.58 -5.04
C ALA A 92 19.57 -13.89 -3.52
N ILE A 93 18.47 -14.34 -2.91
CA ILE A 93 18.37 -14.69 -1.49
C ILE A 93 18.32 -16.20 -1.30
N LEU A 94 17.59 -16.90 -2.16
CA LEU A 94 17.48 -18.34 -2.16
C LEU A 94 17.97 -18.88 -3.51
N HIS A 95 18.71 -19.99 -3.46
CA HIS A 95 19.27 -20.65 -4.61
C HIS A 95 18.97 -22.14 -4.54
N ASP A 96 18.31 -22.66 -5.55
CA ASP A 96 18.03 -24.10 -5.74
C ASP A 96 17.62 -24.82 -4.43
N LEU A 97 16.74 -24.17 -3.65
CA LEU A 97 16.36 -24.69 -2.35
C LEU A 97 15.40 -25.86 -2.50
N ASN A 98 15.82 -27.01 -1.95
CA ASN A 98 15.07 -28.27 -2.05
C ASN A 98 14.87 -28.89 -0.66
N PHE A 99 13.65 -28.98 -0.17
CA PHE A 99 13.28 -29.73 1.02
C PHE A 99 11.77 -29.94 1.12
N SER A 100 11.37 -30.85 2.00
CA SER A 100 9.96 -31.15 2.27
C SER A 100 9.66 -31.09 3.75
N ILE A 101 8.45 -30.62 4.08
CA ILE A 101 7.89 -30.66 5.42
C ILE A 101 6.75 -31.71 5.38
N ALA A 102 6.98 -32.84 6.02
CA ALA A 102 5.96 -33.88 6.10
C ALA A 102 4.80 -33.44 7.00
N THR A 103 3.63 -33.98 6.75
CA THR A 103 2.44 -33.79 7.60
C THR A 103 2.75 -34.05 9.07
N GLY A 104 2.34 -33.14 9.95
CA GLY A 104 2.51 -33.26 11.40
C GLY A 104 3.96 -33.12 11.89
N SER A 105 4.92 -32.81 11.00
CA SER A 105 6.32 -32.62 11.39
C SER A 105 6.62 -31.16 11.73
N THR A 106 7.67 -30.98 12.54
CA THR A 106 8.24 -29.64 12.84
C THR A 106 9.60 -29.53 12.18
N VAL A 107 9.82 -28.45 11.46
CA VAL A 107 11.11 -28.14 10.81
C VAL A 107 11.65 -26.83 11.34
N ALA A 108 12.94 -26.80 11.74
CA ALA A 108 13.62 -25.60 12.16
C ALA A 108 14.57 -25.11 11.06
N ALA A 109 14.37 -23.85 10.61
CA ALA A 109 15.30 -23.18 9.70
C ALA A 109 16.39 -22.48 10.52
N VAL A 110 17.64 -22.95 10.43
CA VAL A 110 18.78 -22.38 11.13
C VAL A 110 19.76 -21.73 10.14
N GLY A 111 20.42 -20.67 10.57
CA GLY A 111 21.40 -19.97 9.72
C GLY A 111 21.71 -18.57 10.23
N ARG A 112 22.70 -17.92 9.63
CA ARG A 112 23.12 -16.54 9.96
C ARG A 112 21.99 -15.54 9.69
N SER A 113 22.08 -14.34 10.31
CA SER A 113 21.17 -13.24 9.96
C SER A 113 21.31 -12.92 8.46
N GLY A 114 20.17 -12.68 7.80
CA GLY A 114 20.14 -12.45 6.35
C GLY A 114 20.17 -13.70 5.45
N ALA A 115 20.25 -14.91 6.01
CA ALA A 115 20.28 -16.16 5.22
C ALA A 115 18.93 -16.56 4.60
N GLY A 116 17.91 -15.70 4.55
CA GLY A 116 16.63 -15.98 3.91
C GLY A 116 15.61 -16.73 4.78
N LYS A 117 15.84 -16.97 6.08
CA LYS A 117 14.90 -17.69 6.95
C LYS A 117 13.49 -17.08 6.98
N SER A 118 13.40 -15.77 7.18
CA SER A 118 12.11 -15.05 7.17
C SER A 118 11.49 -15.02 5.77
N THR A 119 12.30 -15.11 4.73
CA THR A 119 11.85 -15.18 3.34
C THR A 119 11.06 -16.46 3.08
N LEU A 120 11.45 -17.58 3.67
CA LEU A 120 10.71 -18.86 3.54
C LEU A 120 9.25 -18.71 3.99
N ALA A 121 9.04 -18.09 5.16
CA ALA A 121 7.69 -17.84 5.68
C ALA A 121 6.91 -16.88 4.78
N ARG A 122 7.55 -15.83 4.27
CA ARG A 122 6.92 -14.87 3.35
C ARG A 122 6.51 -15.50 2.02
N LEU A 123 7.33 -16.40 1.49
CA LEU A 123 7.02 -17.15 0.27
C LEU A 123 5.91 -18.17 0.51
N LEU A 124 5.92 -18.88 1.64
CA LEU A 124 4.88 -19.84 1.98
C LEU A 124 3.52 -19.16 2.15
N TYR A 125 3.49 -17.95 2.74
CA TYR A 125 2.27 -17.15 2.87
C TYR A 125 1.88 -16.42 1.57
N ARG A 126 2.70 -16.60 0.53
CA ARG A 126 2.55 -15.98 -0.79
C ARG A 126 2.42 -14.45 -0.70
N PHE A 127 3.35 -13.80 0.04
CA PHE A 127 3.58 -12.37 -0.08
C PHE A 127 4.36 -12.03 -1.35
N TYR A 128 5.14 -13.00 -1.84
CA TYR A 128 5.90 -12.96 -3.08
C TYR A 128 5.78 -14.30 -3.78
N ASP A 129 5.83 -14.33 -5.10
CA ASP A 129 5.99 -15.55 -5.87
C ASP A 129 7.49 -15.85 -6.06
N VAL A 130 7.84 -17.11 -6.19
CA VAL A 130 9.24 -17.53 -6.42
C VAL A 130 9.72 -17.09 -7.81
N THR A 131 11.00 -16.75 -7.94
CA THR A 131 11.63 -16.39 -9.22
C THR A 131 12.00 -17.61 -10.07
N GLY A 132 12.23 -18.76 -9.42
CA GLY A 132 12.45 -20.05 -10.05
C GLY A 132 11.91 -21.19 -9.20
N GLY A 133 11.67 -22.35 -9.80
CA GLY A 133 11.12 -23.50 -9.11
C GLY A 133 9.67 -23.36 -8.68
N ALA A 134 9.30 -24.06 -7.62
CA ALA A 134 7.93 -24.08 -7.11
C ALA A 134 7.87 -24.43 -5.62
N ILE A 135 6.93 -23.81 -4.90
CA ILE A 135 6.48 -24.25 -3.58
C ILE A 135 5.14 -24.91 -3.75
N ARG A 136 4.99 -26.13 -3.22
CA ARG A 136 3.76 -26.90 -3.35
C ARG A 136 3.20 -27.29 -1.99
N ILE A 137 1.87 -27.26 -1.89
CA ILE A 137 1.15 -27.85 -0.76
C ILE A 137 0.30 -28.99 -1.28
N ASN A 138 0.50 -30.20 -0.76
CA ASN A 138 -0.13 -31.44 -1.23
C ASN A 138 -0.02 -31.63 -2.76
N GLY A 139 1.14 -31.25 -3.33
CA GLY A 139 1.41 -31.33 -4.77
C GLY A 139 0.88 -30.15 -5.61
N HIS A 140 0.07 -29.27 -5.05
CA HIS A 140 -0.46 -28.09 -5.73
C HIS A 140 0.51 -26.91 -5.57
N ASP A 141 0.91 -26.28 -6.68
CA ASP A 141 1.72 -25.05 -6.66
C ASP A 141 0.96 -23.91 -5.99
N LEU A 142 1.62 -23.14 -5.12
CA LEU A 142 1.00 -22.00 -4.43
C LEU A 142 0.38 -20.99 -5.40
N ARG A 143 0.97 -20.84 -6.59
CA ARG A 143 0.48 -19.91 -7.63
C ARG A 143 -0.87 -20.35 -8.23
N SER A 144 -1.21 -21.64 -8.11
CA SER A 144 -2.49 -22.21 -8.56
C SER A 144 -3.59 -22.18 -7.48
N LEU A 145 -3.26 -21.73 -6.27
CA LEU A 145 -4.19 -21.67 -5.15
C LEU A 145 -4.70 -20.25 -4.93
N LYS A 146 -5.92 -20.11 -4.46
CA LYS A 146 -6.46 -18.82 -4.01
C LYS A 146 -5.75 -18.38 -2.73
N GLN A 147 -5.26 -17.14 -2.70
CA GLN A 147 -4.55 -16.58 -1.55
C GLN A 147 -5.40 -16.63 -0.27
N GLY A 148 -6.71 -16.39 -0.37
CA GLY A 148 -7.61 -16.45 0.78
C GLY A 148 -7.65 -17.82 1.44
N SER A 149 -7.79 -18.89 0.67
CA SER A 149 -7.83 -20.26 1.19
C SER A 149 -6.47 -20.72 1.72
N LEU A 150 -5.37 -20.32 1.05
CA LEU A 150 -4.00 -20.59 1.49
C LEU A 150 -3.74 -19.94 2.86
N ARG A 151 -4.01 -18.64 2.97
CA ARG A 151 -3.75 -17.87 4.19
C ARG A 151 -4.64 -18.29 5.37
N ALA A 152 -5.87 -18.75 5.10
CA ALA A 152 -6.74 -19.28 6.13
C ALA A 152 -6.21 -20.59 6.75
N ALA A 153 -5.36 -21.34 6.03
CA ALA A 153 -4.74 -22.58 6.50
C ALA A 153 -3.39 -22.38 7.21
N ILE A 154 -2.85 -21.16 7.24
CA ILE A 154 -1.52 -20.85 7.79
C ILE A 154 -1.64 -19.85 8.92
N GLY A 155 -1.21 -20.21 10.12
CA GLY A 155 -0.99 -19.29 11.23
C GLY A 155 0.45 -18.76 11.23
N ILE A 156 0.63 -17.46 11.45
CA ILE A 156 1.94 -16.82 11.57
C ILE A 156 2.08 -16.21 12.96
N VAL A 157 3.21 -16.49 13.61
CA VAL A 157 3.66 -15.79 14.82
C VAL A 157 4.86 -14.94 14.43
N PRO A 158 4.68 -13.60 14.23
CA PRO A 158 5.78 -12.73 13.87
C PRO A 158 6.74 -12.51 15.03
N GLN A 159 7.98 -12.13 14.73
CA GLN A 159 8.98 -11.78 15.76
C GLN A 159 8.59 -10.49 16.48
N ASP A 160 8.11 -9.49 15.74
CA ASP A 160 7.62 -8.22 16.28
C ASP A 160 6.08 -8.24 16.25
N THR A 161 5.48 -8.37 17.42
CA THR A 161 4.03 -8.39 17.56
C THR A 161 3.51 -6.97 17.66
N VAL A 162 2.69 -6.54 16.70
CA VAL A 162 1.96 -5.27 16.74
C VAL A 162 0.59 -5.52 17.36
N LEU A 163 0.29 -4.80 18.43
CA LEU A 163 -0.99 -4.86 19.10
C LEU A 163 -1.80 -3.58 18.82
N PHE A 164 -3.11 -3.73 18.69
CA PHE A 164 -4.02 -2.60 18.68
C PHE A 164 -4.04 -1.95 20.07
N ASN A 165 -4.19 -0.64 20.14
CA ASN A 165 -4.36 0.08 21.39
C ASN A 165 -5.78 -0.15 21.96
N ASP A 166 -6.05 -1.40 22.35
CA ASP A 166 -7.32 -1.89 22.83
C ASP A 166 -7.08 -3.01 23.87
N SER A 167 -8.15 -3.61 24.38
CA SER A 167 -8.10 -4.71 25.34
C SER A 167 -7.34 -5.93 24.81
N ILE A 168 -6.83 -6.77 25.69
CA ILE A 168 -6.24 -8.07 25.34
C ILE A 168 -7.28 -8.92 24.62
N PHE A 169 -8.52 -8.91 25.09
CA PHE A 169 -9.63 -9.61 24.47
C PHE A 169 -9.78 -9.19 22.99
N TYR A 170 -9.83 -7.90 22.69
CA TYR A 170 -9.94 -7.38 21.33
C TYR A 170 -8.81 -7.86 20.45
N ASN A 171 -7.57 -7.80 20.93
CA ASN A 171 -6.38 -8.22 20.18
C ASN A 171 -6.40 -9.73 19.86
N ILE A 172 -6.87 -10.59 20.78
CA ILE A 172 -6.98 -12.02 20.53
C ILE A 172 -8.17 -12.31 19.59
N ASN A 173 -9.33 -11.70 19.88
CA ASN A 173 -10.56 -11.90 19.12
C ASN A 173 -10.48 -11.40 17.68
N TYR A 174 -9.55 -10.49 17.37
CA TYR A 174 -9.31 -9.98 16.02
C TYR A 174 -9.01 -11.09 15.02
N GLY A 175 -8.35 -12.16 15.44
CA GLY A 175 -8.07 -13.33 14.60
C GLY A 175 -9.32 -14.15 14.23
N ARG A 176 -10.38 -14.09 15.03
CA ARG A 176 -11.68 -14.73 14.80
C ARG A 176 -12.80 -13.92 15.46
N PRO A 177 -13.31 -12.88 14.77
CA PRO A 177 -14.30 -11.95 15.34
C PRO A 177 -15.58 -12.60 15.86
N ASP A 178 -15.96 -13.75 15.32
CA ASP A 178 -17.16 -14.50 15.71
C ASP A 178 -16.92 -15.48 16.89
N ALA A 179 -15.71 -15.48 17.47
CA ALA A 179 -15.43 -16.33 18.63
C ALA A 179 -16.18 -15.84 19.87
N SER A 180 -16.71 -16.79 20.67
CA SER A 180 -17.31 -16.45 21.94
C SER A 180 -16.25 -15.99 22.95
N ARG A 181 -16.70 -15.30 24.02
CA ARG A 181 -15.78 -14.84 25.08
C ARG A 181 -15.09 -16.00 25.83
N GLU A 182 -15.71 -17.16 25.83
CA GLU A 182 -15.18 -18.36 26.49
C GLU A 182 -14.11 -19.06 25.63
N GLU A 183 -14.15 -18.85 24.32
CA GLU A 183 -13.15 -19.38 23.38
C GLU A 183 -11.90 -18.49 23.28
N VAL A 184 -11.98 -17.22 23.66
CA VAL A 184 -10.89 -16.22 23.66
C VAL A 184 -10.17 -16.21 25.00
#